data_34699ccf5a85c29696fd20ab9273bd48
#
_entry.id   34699ccf5a85c29696fd20ab9273bd48
#
_cell.length_a   1.000
_cell.length_b   1.000
_cell.length_c   1.000
_cell.angle_alpha   90.00
_cell.angle_beta   90.00
_cell.angle_gamma   90.00
#
_symmetry.space_group_name_H-M   'P 1'
#
loop_
_entity.id
_entity.type
_entity.pdbx_description
1 polymer ?
#
loop_
_entity_poly.entity_id
_entity_poly.type
_entity_poly.pdbx_seq_one_letter_code
_entity_poly.pdbx_strand_id
1 'polypeptide(L)'
;MTYLICRVATVMAALVLSLAALSAPPALAQGVPTLRGHDHTGITVPTMKDGLDFFVGILGCKAAMSFGPFADDKGTFMEDTLNVNPRAVIKQITMIRCGTGSNIELFEYTSPDQKTALPKNSDVGGYHIAFYVDDIKKAVTYLQAHGVRTLAGPLPVKEGPAAGQTILYFLTPWGMQCELITYPKGMAYEKTAKVKLWSPVHPGK
;
A
#
# COMPACT_ATOMS: atom_id res chain seq x y z
N MET A 1 59.86 -58.60 2.30
CA MET A 1 58.82 -58.01 3.24
C MET A 1 58.97 -56.49 3.28
N THR A 2 58.84 -55.79 2.16
CA THR A 2 59.08 -54.33 2.12
C THR A 2 58.36 -53.68 0.93
N TYR A 3 57.06 -53.98 0.72
CA TYR A 3 56.26 -53.33 -0.36
C TYR A 3 54.80 -53.06 0.02
N LEU A 4 54.50 -52.92 1.28
CA LEU A 4 53.06 -52.72 1.70
C LEU A 4 52.75 -51.43 2.53
N ILE A 5 53.72 -50.52 2.65
CA ILE A 5 53.52 -49.32 3.52
C ILE A 5 53.36 -48.01 2.72
N CYS A 6 53.55 -48.06 1.37
CA CYS A 6 53.53 -46.80 0.59
C CYS A 6 52.24 -46.51 -0.16
N ARG A 7 51.12 -47.23 0.07
CA ARG A 7 49.82 -46.97 -0.62
C ARG A 7 48.66 -46.45 0.26
N VAL A 8 48.86 -46.24 1.55
CA VAL A 8 47.82 -45.78 2.46
C VAL A 8 47.89 -44.26 2.71
N ALA A 9 49.03 -43.62 2.44
CA ALA A 9 49.21 -42.19 2.69
C ALA A 9 48.65 -41.26 1.59
N THR A 10 48.35 -41.79 0.39
CA THR A 10 47.93 -40.95 -0.75
C THR A 10 46.40 -40.84 -0.90
N VAL A 11 45.59 -41.63 -0.17
CA VAL A 11 44.12 -41.57 -0.25
C VAL A 11 43.51 -40.64 0.77
N MET A 12 44.21 -40.28 1.85
CA MET A 12 43.69 -39.39 2.89
C MET A 12 43.88 -37.89 2.59
N ALA A 13 44.73 -37.52 1.62
CA ALA A 13 44.92 -36.12 1.24
C ALA A 13 43.92 -35.58 0.22
N ALA A 14 43.14 -36.48 -0.45
CA ALA A 14 42.15 -36.06 -1.44
C ALA A 14 40.73 -35.82 -0.88
N LEU A 15 40.48 -36.17 0.39
CA LEU A 15 39.11 -36.07 0.99
C LEU A 15 38.90 -34.84 1.86
N VAL A 16 39.89 -33.97 2.00
CA VAL A 16 39.75 -32.75 2.85
C VAL A 16 39.58 -31.47 2.03
N LEU A 17 39.68 -31.51 0.70
CA LEU A 17 39.53 -30.31 -0.13
C LEU A 17 38.14 -30.09 -0.76
N SER A 18 37.13 -30.89 -0.42
CA SER A 18 35.78 -30.77 -1.03
C SER A 18 34.67 -30.29 -0.10
N LEU A 19 34.98 -29.74 1.07
CA LEU A 19 33.92 -29.22 2.01
C LEU A 19 34.00 -27.71 2.31
N ALA A 20 34.63 -26.95 1.47
CA ALA A 20 34.56 -25.49 1.54
C ALA A 20 33.84 -24.91 0.33
N ALA A 21 32.70 -25.49 -0.07
CA ALA A 21 31.68 -24.70 -0.74
C ALA A 21 31.10 -23.79 0.33
N LEU A 22 31.79 -22.67 0.61
CA LEU A 22 31.24 -21.54 1.36
C LEU A 22 29.93 -21.18 0.66
N SER A 23 28.82 -21.55 1.30
CA SER A 23 27.54 -20.92 1.00
C SER A 23 27.74 -19.42 1.26
N ALA A 24 28.00 -18.68 0.18
CA ALA A 24 27.94 -17.23 0.26
C ALA A 24 26.60 -16.86 0.93
N PRO A 25 26.58 -16.03 1.96
CA PRO A 25 25.31 -15.58 2.54
C PRO A 25 24.47 -15.02 1.37
N PRO A 26 23.15 -15.29 1.35
CA PRO A 26 22.30 -14.75 0.31
C PRO A 26 22.55 -13.24 0.28
N ALA A 27 22.96 -12.72 -0.89
CA ALA A 27 23.12 -11.30 -1.07
C ALA A 27 21.79 -10.66 -0.64
N LEU A 28 21.83 -9.82 0.39
CA LEU A 28 20.66 -9.07 0.82
C LEU A 28 20.13 -8.33 -0.41
N ALA A 29 18.88 -8.59 -0.77
CA ALA A 29 18.28 -7.95 -1.94
C ALA A 29 18.43 -6.43 -1.77
N GLN A 30 19.10 -5.77 -2.71
CA GLN A 30 19.35 -4.33 -2.67
C GLN A 30 18.08 -3.50 -2.96
N GLY A 31 16.92 -4.16 -3.08
CA GLY A 31 15.66 -3.56 -3.49
C GLY A 31 15.52 -3.47 -5.01
N VAL A 32 14.42 -2.89 -5.46
CA VAL A 32 14.18 -2.63 -6.88
C VAL A 32 15.11 -1.51 -7.33
N PRO A 33 15.96 -1.74 -8.37
CA PRO A 33 16.86 -0.69 -8.87
C PRO A 33 16.10 0.57 -9.26
N THR A 34 16.64 1.73 -8.90
CA THR A 34 16.08 3.05 -9.22
C THR A 34 14.71 3.38 -8.59
N LEU A 35 14.23 2.60 -7.61
CA LEU A 35 13.01 2.93 -6.88
C LEU A 35 13.13 4.33 -6.24
N ARG A 36 12.20 5.23 -6.59
CA ARG A 36 12.15 6.62 -6.08
C ARG A 36 11.16 6.81 -4.93
N GLY A 37 10.04 6.09 -4.95
CA GLY A 37 9.00 6.23 -3.93
C GLY A 37 7.67 5.64 -4.38
N HIS A 38 6.67 5.78 -3.53
CA HIS A 38 5.30 5.39 -3.83
C HIS A 38 4.63 6.47 -4.69
N ASP A 39 4.15 6.12 -5.87
CA ASP A 39 3.51 7.04 -6.82
C ASP A 39 2.00 7.17 -6.58
N HIS A 40 1.26 6.05 -6.61
CA HIS A 40 -0.19 6.03 -6.40
C HIS A 40 -0.68 4.72 -5.78
N THR A 41 -1.92 4.77 -5.29
CA THR A 41 -2.69 3.59 -4.86
C THR A 41 -3.88 3.44 -5.80
N GLY A 42 -4.00 2.26 -6.46
CA GLY A 42 -5.16 1.91 -7.28
C GLY A 42 -6.33 1.43 -6.40
N ILE A 43 -7.53 1.94 -6.67
CA ILE A 43 -8.76 1.59 -5.95
C ILE A 43 -9.88 1.38 -6.95
N THR A 44 -10.54 0.22 -6.90
CA THR A 44 -11.79 0.01 -7.63
C THR A 44 -12.97 0.55 -6.84
N VAL A 45 -13.74 1.43 -7.47
CA VAL A 45 -14.97 2.03 -6.91
C VAL A 45 -16.22 1.43 -7.58
N PRO A 46 -17.39 1.47 -6.93
CA PRO A 46 -18.62 0.93 -7.52
C PRO A 46 -18.99 1.59 -8.86
N THR A 47 -18.93 2.93 -8.90
CA THR A 47 -19.02 3.76 -10.10
C THR A 47 -18.03 4.92 -9.98
N MET A 48 -17.58 5.45 -11.12
CA MET A 48 -16.70 6.63 -11.10
C MET A 48 -17.40 7.83 -10.46
N LYS A 49 -18.72 7.94 -10.63
CA LYS A 49 -19.52 8.97 -9.98
C LYS A 49 -19.44 8.87 -8.46
N ASP A 50 -19.64 7.69 -7.88
CA ASP A 50 -19.55 7.49 -6.42
C ASP A 50 -18.16 7.82 -5.90
N GLY A 51 -17.12 7.37 -6.62
CA GLY A 51 -15.73 7.68 -6.29
C GLY A 51 -15.46 9.19 -6.28
N LEU A 52 -15.85 9.89 -7.32
CA LEU A 52 -15.64 11.35 -7.43
C LEU A 52 -16.50 12.14 -6.43
N ASP A 53 -17.76 11.79 -6.24
CA ASP A 53 -18.62 12.42 -5.25
C ASP A 53 -18.01 12.36 -3.85
N PHE A 54 -17.40 11.22 -3.51
CA PHE A 54 -16.76 11.06 -2.21
C PHE A 54 -15.39 11.73 -2.14
N PHE A 55 -14.44 11.34 -2.99
CA PHE A 55 -13.07 11.83 -2.88
C PHE A 55 -12.92 13.29 -3.26
N VAL A 56 -13.61 13.75 -4.29
CA VAL A 56 -13.56 15.16 -4.74
C VAL A 56 -14.60 15.99 -4.01
N GLY A 57 -15.85 15.51 -3.94
CA GLY A 57 -16.96 16.26 -3.35
C GLY A 57 -16.86 16.39 -1.82
N ILE A 58 -16.57 15.30 -1.11
CA ILE A 58 -16.50 15.29 0.35
C ILE A 58 -15.08 15.54 0.85
N LEU A 59 -14.07 14.77 0.40
CA LEU A 59 -12.71 14.91 0.91
C LEU A 59 -11.92 16.08 0.30
N GLY A 60 -12.43 16.72 -0.78
CA GLY A 60 -11.80 17.87 -1.40
C GLY A 60 -10.57 17.56 -2.24
N CYS A 61 -10.34 16.29 -2.62
CA CYS A 61 -9.30 15.92 -3.57
C CYS A 61 -9.55 16.58 -4.93
N LYS A 62 -8.55 16.58 -5.81
CA LYS A 62 -8.65 17.17 -7.15
C LYS A 62 -8.45 16.10 -8.20
N ALA A 63 -9.38 15.99 -9.15
CA ALA A 63 -9.19 15.16 -10.33
C ALA A 63 -8.17 15.82 -11.25
N ALA A 64 -7.17 15.03 -11.70
CA ALA A 64 -6.09 15.50 -12.54
C ALA A 64 -6.28 15.08 -14.00
N MET A 65 -6.63 13.81 -14.24
CA MET A 65 -6.87 13.28 -15.58
C MET A 65 -7.81 12.08 -15.52
N SER A 66 -8.53 11.84 -16.61
CA SER A 66 -9.39 10.67 -16.80
C SER A 66 -9.19 10.09 -18.18
N PHE A 67 -9.27 8.77 -18.31
CA PHE A 67 -9.09 8.05 -19.56
C PHE A 67 -9.80 6.69 -19.52
N GLY A 68 -9.89 6.04 -20.68
CA GLY A 68 -10.66 4.82 -20.93
C GLY A 68 -11.73 5.06 -22.01
N PRO A 69 -12.57 4.06 -22.32
CA PRO A 69 -12.57 2.72 -21.75
C PRO A 69 -11.45 1.82 -22.30
N PHE A 70 -11.19 0.68 -21.60
CA PHE A 70 -10.30 -0.38 -22.07
C PHE A 70 -10.95 -1.75 -21.92
N ALA A 71 -10.87 -2.55 -22.97
CA ALA A 71 -11.36 -3.91 -23.01
C ALA A 71 -10.57 -4.73 -24.04
N ASP A 72 -10.59 -6.04 -23.88
CA ASP A 72 -10.09 -6.98 -24.87
C ASP A 72 -11.10 -8.11 -25.06
N ASP A 73 -11.85 -8.05 -26.18
CA ASP A 73 -12.96 -8.98 -26.43
C ASP A 73 -12.50 -10.38 -26.83
N LYS A 74 -11.27 -10.55 -27.31
CA LYS A 74 -10.79 -11.80 -27.93
C LYS A 74 -9.45 -12.29 -27.38
N GLY A 75 -8.59 -11.40 -26.95
CA GLY A 75 -7.25 -11.71 -26.47
C GLY A 75 -7.19 -11.96 -24.95
N THR A 76 -5.99 -11.90 -24.42
CA THR A 76 -5.65 -12.15 -23.01
C THR A 76 -5.02 -10.95 -22.32
N PHE A 77 -5.03 -9.77 -22.99
CA PHE A 77 -4.39 -8.55 -22.46
C PHE A 77 -4.82 -8.20 -21.03
N MET A 78 -6.14 -8.30 -20.76
CA MET A 78 -6.67 -7.95 -19.43
C MET A 78 -6.15 -8.90 -18.34
N GLU A 79 -6.00 -10.20 -18.68
CA GLU A 79 -5.45 -11.19 -17.73
C GLU A 79 -3.93 -11.09 -17.65
N ASP A 80 -3.22 -11.12 -18.77
CA ASP A 80 -1.78 -11.18 -18.81
C ASP A 80 -1.10 -9.91 -18.27
N THR A 81 -1.75 -8.74 -18.46
CA THR A 81 -1.17 -7.44 -18.11
C THR A 81 -1.73 -6.89 -16.79
N LEU A 82 -3.01 -7.08 -16.52
CA LEU A 82 -3.69 -6.47 -15.38
C LEU A 82 -4.12 -7.48 -14.32
N ASN A 83 -3.90 -8.79 -14.56
CA ASN A 83 -4.28 -9.87 -13.65
C ASN A 83 -5.77 -9.81 -13.23
N VAL A 84 -6.64 -9.52 -14.19
CA VAL A 84 -8.09 -9.50 -14.02
C VAL A 84 -8.72 -10.51 -14.98
N ASN A 85 -10.03 -10.75 -14.85
CA ASN A 85 -10.75 -11.60 -15.81
C ASN A 85 -10.48 -11.13 -17.25
N PRO A 86 -10.18 -12.01 -18.23
CA PRO A 86 -9.88 -11.61 -19.61
C PRO A 86 -11.02 -10.84 -20.30
N ARG A 87 -12.26 -10.94 -19.78
CA ARG A 87 -13.43 -10.18 -20.26
C ARG A 87 -13.81 -9.01 -19.35
N ALA A 88 -12.96 -8.65 -18.40
CA ALA A 88 -13.15 -7.43 -17.62
C ALA A 88 -13.05 -6.19 -18.53
N VAL A 89 -13.83 -5.17 -18.21
CA VAL A 89 -13.80 -3.88 -18.88
C VAL A 89 -13.47 -2.80 -17.85
N ILE A 90 -12.43 -2.03 -18.10
CA ILE A 90 -12.22 -0.76 -17.41
C ILE A 90 -13.09 0.27 -18.11
N LYS A 91 -14.17 0.71 -17.47
CA LYS A 91 -15.02 1.76 -18.02
C LYS A 91 -14.34 3.12 -17.98
N GLN A 92 -13.67 3.41 -16.89
CA GLN A 92 -12.98 4.67 -16.67
C GLN A 92 -11.89 4.51 -15.63
N ILE A 93 -10.78 5.24 -15.82
CA ILE A 93 -9.75 5.50 -14.84
C ILE A 93 -9.72 7.00 -14.57
N THR A 94 -9.59 7.41 -13.29
CA THR A 94 -9.39 8.82 -12.94
C THR A 94 -8.30 8.94 -11.89
N MET A 95 -7.24 9.69 -12.23
CA MET A 95 -6.20 10.05 -11.26
C MET A 95 -6.66 11.24 -10.44
N ILE A 96 -6.60 11.11 -9.13
CA ILE A 96 -6.91 12.20 -8.19
C ILE A 96 -5.73 12.46 -7.25
N ARG A 97 -5.66 13.69 -6.75
CA ARG A 97 -4.67 14.13 -5.77
C ARG A 97 -5.36 14.70 -4.53
N CYS A 98 -4.98 14.20 -3.36
CA CYS A 98 -5.48 14.65 -2.06
C CYS A 98 -4.36 15.37 -1.31
N GLY A 99 -4.35 16.70 -1.39
CA GLY A 99 -3.30 17.51 -0.75
C GLY A 99 -1.91 17.26 -1.33
N THR A 100 -0.92 17.02 -0.49
CA THR A 100 0.50 16.86 -0.84
C THR A 100 0.98 15.41 -0.87
N GLY A 101 0.12 14.44 -0.57
CA GLY A 101 0.43 13.01 -0.55
C GLY A 101 0.63 12.40 -1.93
N SER A 102 0.81 11.08 -1.96
CA SER A 102 0.76 10.29 -3.19
C SER A 102 -0.62 10.33 -3.81
N ASN A 103 -0.72 9.97 -5.08
CA ASN A 103 -1.96 10.02 -5.82
C ASN A 103 -2.85 8.81 -5.51
N ILE A 104 -4.11 8.90 -5.89
CA ILE A 104 -5.04 7.78 -5.92
C ILE A 104 -5.51 7.60 -7.36
N GLU A 105 -5.50 6.37 -7.84
CA GLU A 105 -6.02 5.97 -9.14
C GLU A 105 -7.35 5.27 -8.93
N LEU A 106 -8.45 5.92 -9.31
CA LEU A 106 -9.78 5.37 -9.22
C LEU A 106 -10.11 4.59 -10.50
N PHE A 107 -10.56 3.35 -10.32
CA PHE A 107 -11.04 2.49 -11.40
C PHE A 107 -12.53 2.24 -11.29
N GLU A 108 -13.25 2.33 -12.41
CA GLU A 108 -14.55 1.72 -12.58
C GLU A 108 -14.42 0.50 -13.49
N TYR A 109 -14.62 -0.70 -12.92
CA TYR A 109 -14.59 -1.96 -13.64
C TYR A 109 -15.99 -2.54 -13.79
N THR A 110 -16.17 -3.33 -14.87
CA THR A 110 -17.14 -4.42 -14.90
C THR A 110 -16.41 -5.71 -15.23
N SER A 111 -16.73 -6.80 -14.53
CA SER A 111 -16.12 -8.12 -14.77
C SER A 111 -17.16 -9.21 -14.53
N PRO A 112 -17.14 -10.31 -15.31
CA PRO A 112 -18.05 -11.45 -15.09
C PRO A 112 -17.96 -12.07 -13.70
N ASP A 113 -16.80 -11.97 -13.06
CA ASP A 113 -16.49 -12.52 -11.73
C ASP A 113 -16.28 -11.45 -10.65
N GLN A 114 -16.73 -10.22 -10.90
CA GLN A 114 -16.54 -9.10 -9.99
C GLN A 114 -17.16 -9.36 -8.61
N LYS A 115 -16.34 -9.21 -7.57
CA LYS A 115 -16.79 -9.25 -6.18
C LYS A 115 -16.94 -7.84 -5.65
N THR A 116 -18.09 -7.57 -5.03
CA THR A 116 -18.39 -6.24 -4.46
C THR A 116 -18.21 -6.20 -2.94
N ALA A 117 -18.08 -7.37 -2.27
CA ALA A 117 -17.81 -7.44 -0.84
C ALA A 117 -16.36 -7.01 -0.57
N LEU A 118 -16.18 -5.97 0.24
CA LEU A 118 -14.87 -5.49 0.64
C LEU A 118 -14.31 -6.32 1.80
N PRO A 119 -12.99 -6.63 1.81
CA PRO A 119 -12.35 -7.24 2.96
C PRO A 119 -12.39 -6.28 4.16
N LYS A 120 -12.46 -6.84 5.36
CA LYS A 120 -12.23 -6.06 6.58
C LYS A 120 -10.75 -5.72 6.69
N ASN A 121 -10.42 -4.68 7.46
CA ASN A 121 -9.02 -4.30 7.71
C ASN A 121 -8.19 -5.42 8.37
N SER A 122 -8.85 -6.42 8.96
CA SER A 122 -8.23 -7.61 9.57
C SER A 122 -7.99 -8.77 8.60
N ASP A 123 -8.54 -8.72 7.40
CA ASP A 123 -8.43 -9.79 6.42
C ASP A 123 -7.14 -9.64 5.60
N VAL A 124 -6.59 -10.75 5.09
CA VAL A 124 -5.48 -10.66 4.13
C VAL A 124 -5.98 -9.95 2.86
N GLY A 125 -5.28 -8.88 2.46
CA GLY A 125 -5.75 -7.95 1.43
C GLY A 125 -6.62 -6.80 1.96
N GLY A 126 -6.97 -6.81 3.25
CA GLY A 126 -7.59 -5.66 3.91
C GLY A 126 -6.65 -4.46 3.98
N TYR A 127 -7.16 -3.28 3.75
CA TYR A 127 -6.39 -2.04 3.76
C TYR A 127 -7.25 -0.84 4.14
N HIS A 128 -6.60 0.26 4.45
CA HIS A 128 -7.22 1.58 4.57
C HIS A 128 -6.29 2.65 4.00
N ILE A 129 -6.84 3.81 3.69
CA ILE A 129 -6.07 5.00 3.30
C ILE A 129 -6.23 6.04 4.39
N ALA A 130 -5.09 6.56 4.87
CA ALA A 130 -5.06 7.59 5.89
C ALA A 130 -4.88 8.99 5.28
N PHE A 131 -5.68 9.94 5.74
CA PHE A 131 -5.63 11.35 5.36
C PHE A 131 -5.22 12.18 6.57
N TYR A 132 -4.16 12.94 6.43
CA TYR A 132 -3.72 13.87 7.47
C TYR A 132 -4.63 15.10 7.51
N VAL A 133 -4.99 15.52 8.73
CA VAL A 133 -5.74 16.75 8.98
C VAL A 133 -5.10 17.52 10.13
N ASP A 134 -5.09 18.85 10.06
CA ASP A 134 -4.53 19.69 11.12
C ASP A 134 -5.41 19.68 12.38
N ASP A 135 -6.73 19.62 12.21
CA ASP A 135 -7.72 19.59 13.31
C ASP A 135 -8.70 18.43 13.12
N ILE A 136 -8.39 17.32 13.80
CA ILE A 136 -9.20 16.11 13.69
C ILE A 136 -10.64 16.29 14.20
N LYS A 137 -10.86 17.17 15.20
CA LYS A 137 -12.21 17.41 15.73
C LYS A 137 -13.10 18.12 14.70
N LYS A 138 -12.57 19.15 14.05
CA LYS A 138 -13.27 19.85 12.95
C LYS A 138 -13.52 18.91 11.79
N ALA A 139 -12.54 18.09 11.41
CA ALA A 139 -12.67 17.13 10.32
C ALA A 139 -13.75 16.07 10.62
N VAL A 140 -13.82 15.55 11.83
CA VAL A 140 -14.86 14.60 12.25
C VAL A 140 -16.24 15.23 12.20
N THR A 141 -16.41 16.45 12.75
CA THR A 141 -17.68 17.19 12.69
C THR A 141 -18.12 17.41 11.23
N TYR A 142 -17.17 17.75 10.36
CA TYR A 142 -17.42 17.91 8.93
C TYR A 142 -17.91 16.62 8.27
N LEU A 143 -17.20 15.49 8.47
CA LEU A 143 -17.58 14.19 7.91
C LEU A 143 -18.99 13.78 8.37
N GLN A 144 -19.28 13.91 9.67
CA GLN A 144 -20.60 13.60 10.23
C GLN A 144 -21.72 14.47 9.66
N ALA A 145 -21.46 15.77 9.49
CA ALA A 145 -22.42 16.70 8.87
C ALA A 145 -22.71 16.36 7.39
N HIS A 146 -21.78 15.68 6.72
CA HIS A 146 -21.95 15.18 5.34
C HIS A 146 -22.41 13.72 5.27
N GLY A 147 -22.91 13.16 6.38
CA GLY A 147 -23.47 11.81 6.40
C GLY A 147 -22.44 10.68 6.31
N VAL A 148 -21.14 10.97 6.47
CA VAL A 148 -20.07 9.96 6.45
C VAL A 148 -20.09 9.18 7.77
N ARG A 149 -20.13 7.85 7.67
CA ARG A 149 -20.08 6.97 8.84
C ARG A 149 -18.69 6.98 9.47
N THR A 150 -18.55 7.55 10.66
CA THR A 150 -17.35 7.47 11.49
C THR A 150 -17.43 6.29 12.45
N LEU A 151 -16.28 5.70 12.77
CA LEU A 151 -16.16 4.70 13.83
C LEU A 151 -15.89 5.39 15.19
N ALA A 152 -15.68 4.60 16.25
CA ALA A 152 -15.41 5.14 17.58
C ALA A 152 -14.13 5.97 17.63
N GLY A 153 -14.16 7.09 18.31
CA GLY A 153 -13.03 8.00 18.43
C GLY A 153 -13.44 9.47 18.37
N PRO A 154 -12.50 10.42 18.14
CA PRO A 154 -11.06 10.26 17.87
C PRO A 154 -10.26 9.63 19.02
N LEU A 155 -9.32 8.74 18.68
CA LEU A 155 -8.49 7.99 19.61
C LEU A 155 -7.07 8.59 19.68
N PRO A 156 -6.68 9.27 20.78
CA PRO A 156 -5.31 9.71 20.98
C PRO A 156 -4.43 8.53 21.39
N VAL A 157 -3.28 8.37 20.71
CA VAL A 157 -2.25 7.37 21.04
C VAL A 157 -1.27 8.00 22.01
N LYS A 158 -1.26 7.49 23.26
CA LYS A 158 -0.50 8.10 24.37
C LYS A 158 0.88 7.47 24.58
N GLU A 159 1.08 6.22 24.13
CA GLU A 159 2.27 5.42 24.41
C GLU A 159 2.79 4.73 23.16
N GLY A 160 4.04 4.26 23.24
CA GLY A 160 4.72 3.56 22.15
C GLY A 160 5.22 4.49 21.04
N PRO A 161 5.78 3.93 19.96
CA PRO A 161 6.40 4.70 18.87
C PRO A 161 5.47 5.69 18.19
N ALA A 162 4.18 5.39 18.14
CA ALA A 162 3.14 6.21 17.52
C ALA A 162 2.53 7.27 18.47
N ALA A 163 3.02 7.37 19.72
CA ALA A 163 2.52 8.37 20.66
C ALA A 163 2.68 9.78 20.09
N GLY A 164 1.64 10.61 20.28
CA GLY A 164 1.53 11.94 19.72
C GLY A 164 0.55 12.05 18.56
N GLN A 165 0.16 10.93 17.94
CA GLN A 165 -0.91 10.94 16.94
C GLN A 165 -2.30 10.80 17.57
N THR A 166 -3.30 11.25 16.85
CA THR A 166 -4.72 10.97 17.10
C THR A 166 -5.32 10.47 15.81
N ILE A 167 -6.12 9.40 15.89
CA ILE A 167 -6.71 8.75 14.72
C ILE A 167 -8.22 8.63 14.83
N LEU A 168 -8.91 8.53 13.69
CA LEU A 168 -10.31 8.13 13.57
C LEU A 168 -10.52 7.37 12.27
N TYR A 169 -11.11 6.17 12.36
CA TYR A 169 -11.56 5.46 11.17
C TYR A 169 -12.96 5.91 10.74
N PHE A 170 -13.18 5.91 9.42
CA PHE A 170 -14.47 6.19 8.81
C PHE A 170 -14.65 5.33 7.56
N LEU A 171 -15.87 5.27 7.04
CA LEU A 171 -16.19 4.44 5.89
C LEU A 171 -16.70 5.30 4.73
N THR A 172 -16.26 4.94 3.52
CA THR A 172 -16.90 5.46 2.29
C THR A 172 -18.35 4.98 2.21
N PRO A 173 -19.19 5.56 1.36
CA PRO A 173 -20.58 5.10 1.17
C PRO A 173 -20.68 3.62 0.78
N TRP A 174 -19.69 3.08 0.10
CA TRP A 174 -19.61 1.65 -0.30
C TRP A 174 -18.86 0.76 0.70
N GLY A 175 -18.43 1.31 1.85
CA GLY A 175 -17.87 0.54 2.96
C GLY A 175 -16.37 0.41 2.99
N MET A 176 -15.60 1.03 2.07
CA MET A 176 -14.14 1.04 2.15
C MET A 176 -13.69 1.81 3.39
N GLN A 177 -12.74 1.25 4.15
CA GLN A 177 -12.22 1.90 5.35
C GLN A 177 -11.19 2.98 4.99
N CYS A 178 -11.36 4.14 5.61
CA CYS A 178 -10.44 5.26 5.58
C CYS A 178 -10.07 5.68 7.01
N GLU A 179 -9.01 6.49 7.13
CA GLU A 179 -8.54 7.02 8.40
C GLU A 179 -8.32 8.53 8.32
N LEU A 180 -8.74 9.28 9.33
CA LEU A 180 -8.19 10.59 9.64
C LEU A 180 -7.05 10.43 10.64
N ILE A 181 -5.94 11.12 10.40
CA ILE A 181 -4.78 11.12 11.29
C ILE A 181 -4.27 12.55 11.49
N THR A 182 -3.85 12.86 12.72
CA THR A 182 -3.17 14.13 13.05
C THR A 182 -2.06 13.89 14.06
N TYR A 183 -0.92 14.56 13.87
CA TYR A 183 0.24 14.55 14.79
C TYR A 183 1.00 15.87 14.70
N PRO A 184 0.37 17.02 15.11
CA PRO A 184 0.91 18.36 14.87
C PRO A 184 2.25 18.64 15.58
N LYS A 185 2.60 17.83 16.55
CA LYS A 185 3.89 17.91 17.28
C LYS A 185 4.83 16.75 16.95
N GLY A 186 4.55 16.00 15.89
CA GLY A 186 5.25 14.78 15.52
C GLY A 186 4.89 13.59 16.40
N MET A 187 5.54 12.46 16.15
CA MET A 187 5.34 11.20 16.87
C MET A 187 6.61 10.78 17.63
N ALA A 188 6.44 9.98 18.69
CA ALA A 188 7.55 9.59 19.58
C ALA A 188 8.68 8.86 18.83
N TYR A 189 8.39 8.04 17.80
CA TYR A 189 9.39 7.32 17.02
C TYR A 189 10.44 8.24 16.38
N GLU A 190 10.07 9.48 16.06
CA GLU A 190 10.94 10.45 15.38
C GLU A 190 12.19 10.81 16.18
N LYS A 191 12.18 10.60 17.52
CA LYS A 191 13.31 10.87 18.40
C LYS A 191 14.45 9.88 18.25
N THR A 192 14.13 8.63 17.87
CA THR A 192 15.09 7.51 17.88
C THR A 192 15.23 6.80 16.53
N ALA A 193 14.26 6.93 15.63
CA ALA A 193 14.28 6.25 14.35
C ALA A 193 15.36 6.79 13.41
N LYS A 194 16.11 5.88 12.77
CA LYS A 194 17.09 6.21 11.73
C LYS A 194 16.41 6.63 10.42
N VAL A 195 15.23 6.07 10.14
CA VAL A 195 14.41 6.38 8.97
C VAL A 195 13.20 7.16 9.42
N LYS A 196 12.98 8.34 8.84
CA LYS A 196 11.78 9.13 9.05
C LYS A 196 10.73 8.74 8.02
N LEU A 197 9.48 8.59 8.46
CA LEU A 197 8.36 8.42 7.54
C LEU A 197 8.13 9.75 6.79
N TRP A 198 7.73 9.64 5.53
CA TRP A 198 7.20 10.80 4.82
C TRP A 198 5.99 11.38 5.57
N SER A 199 5.89 12.69 5.61
CA SER A 199 4.81 13.37 6.32
C SER A 199 4.20 14.48 5.47
N PRO A 200 2.86 14.58 5.36
CA PRO A 200 2.19 15.68 4.68
C PRO A 200 2.39 17.03 5.38
N VAL A 201 2.84 17.04 6.63
CA VAL A 201 3.19 18.28 7.37
C VAL A 201 4.50 18.86 6.82
N HIS A 202 5.40 18.01 6.32
CA HIS A 202 6.71 18.41 5.79
C HIS A 202 6.99 17.68 4.47
N PRO A 203 6.22 17.93 3.40
CA PRO A 203 6.26 17.11 2.18
C PRO A 203 7.58 17.19 1.40
N GLY A 204 8.43 18.14 1.69
CA GLY A 204 9.73 18.33 1.04
C GLY A 204 10.94 17.83 1.82
N LYS A 205 10.73 17.09 2.91
CA LYS A 205 11.81 16.58 3.78
C LYS A 205 11.93 15.08 3.70
#